data_4db8794ee19a951d87c47219b4ba3d27
#
_entry.id   4db8794ee19a951d87c47219b4ba3d27
#
_cell.length_a   1.000
_cell.length_b   1.000
_cell.length_c   1.000
_cell.angle_alpha   90.00
_cell.angle_beta   90.00
_cell.angle_gamma   90.00
#
_symmetry.space_group_name_H-M   'P 1'
#
loop_
_entity.id
_entity.type
_entity.pdbx_description
1 polymer ?
#
loop_
_entity_poly.entity_id
_entity_poly.type
_entity_poly.pdbx_seq_one_letter_code
_entity_poly.pdbx_strand_id
1 'polypeptide(L)'
;MKLIPTNGTRSVFSIGNPFFPWLTRNGFFKKMEDERYLKLLYRGITGRPLHLDPPELYTEKIQWLKLHDKNPIYPVLCDKLAVRNFVRERVGEEYLIALYGDWDDPDQIDLCALPNQFVLKCTHDSGSAIICKDKAAFDFVSAKRALKKRLMKDYSVSGREWPYGAVPRRVIAEAFVGLKDGTRPDDYKFYCIGGKMFWVCVCTNRRGKSADYYLCDRAFRPFWTSMEQIDRPDEFAPPMPSRFAEMIELSERLAEGFLNVRVDLYNTPDGIRFGEMTLYDQSGFIPEYWEAFDRMLGGLVDQTWAPEKSVQQKERILDELRNAFINRP
;
A
#
# COMPACT_ATOMS: atom_id res chain seq x y z
N MET A 1 -13.51 4.42 -24.87
CA MET A 1 -13.95 4.92 -23.54
C MET A 1 -12.73 5.57 -22.91
N LYS A 2 -12.69 6.90 -22.78
CA LYS A 2 -11.49 7.63 -22.32
C LYS A 2 -11.17 7.24 -20.88
N LEU A 3 -10.06 6.54 -20.67
CA LEU A 3 -9.46 6.36 -19.36
C LEU A 3 -9.05 7.74 -18.85
N ILE A 4 -9.49 8.09 -17.65
CA ILE A 4 -9.20 9.38 -17.02
C ILE A 4 -7.72 9.41 -16.64
N PRO A 5 -6.94 10.46 -16.98
CA PRO A 5 -5.52 10.51 -16.67
C PRO A 5 -5.31 10.43 -15.16
N THR A 6 -4.48 9.49 -14.70
CA THR A 6 -4.02 9.36 -13.31
C THR A 6 -2.99 10.45 -13.03
N ASN A 7 -3.41 11.71 -12.98
CA ASN A 7 -2.59 12.76 -12.40
C ASN A 7 -2.42 12.51 -10.90
N GLY A 8 -1.21 12.22 -10.51
CA GLY A 8 -0.66 11.86 -9.24
C GLY A 8 -1.53 12.11 -8.00
N THR A 9 -1.68 11.09 -7.17
CA THR A 9 -2.39 11.11 -5.88
C THR A 9 -3.71 11.88 -5.90
N ARG A 10 -4.63 11.53 -6.78
CA ARG A 10 -6.02 11.73 -6.47
C ARG A 10 -6.27 10.85 -5.25
N SER A 11 -6.52 11.51 -4.09
CA SER A 11 -6.97 10.76 -2.93
C SER A 11 -8.06 9.79 -3.38
N VAL A 12 -8.11 8.60 -2.80
CA VAL A 12 -9.12 7.54 -2.98
C VAL A 12 -10.57 8.06 -3.17
N PHE A 13 -10.80 9.33 -2.96
CA PHE A 13 -12.07 10.04 -2.95
C PHE A 13 -12.32 10.98 -4.14
N SER A 14 -11.62 10.86 -5.28
CA SER A 14 -11.73 11.87 -6.35
C SER A 14 -12.49 11.43 -7.61
N ILE A 15 -13.06 10.23 -7.65
CA ILE A 15 -13.90 9.77 -8.76
C ILE A 15 -15.35 9.72 -8.26
N GLY A 16 -16.22 10.50 -8.84
CA GLY A 16 -17.61 10.65 -8.43
C GLY A 16 -17.89 12.03 -7.83
N ASN A 17 -18.99 12.19 -7.19
CA ASN A 17 -19.45 13.46 -6.62
C ASN A 17 -18.46 13.99 -5.55
N PRO A 18 -17.81 15.16 -5.73
CA PRO A 18 -16.85 15.72 -4.78
C PRO A 18 -17.45 16.05 -3.39
N PHE A 19 -18.75 16.09 -3.30
CA PHE A 19 -19.50 16.30 -2.05
C PHE A 19 -19.40 15.10 -1.09
N PHE A 20 -19.35 13.88 -1.63
CA PHE A 20 -19.29 12.67 -0.80
C PHE A 20 -17.95 12.52 -0.04
N PRO A 21 -16.78 12.71 -0.67
CA PRO A 21 -15.50 12.76 0.05
C PRO A 21 -15.43 13.85 1.12
N TRP A 22 -16.10 14.99 0.89
CA TRP A 22 -16.17 16.06 1.88
C TRP A 22 -16.96 15.62 3.14
N LEU A 23 -18.09 14.97 2.97
CA LEU A 23 -18.90 14.44 4.07
C LEU A 23 -18.14 13.40 4.91
N THR A 24 -17.43 12.47 4.25
CA THR A 24 -16.66 11.43 4.94
C THR A 24 -15.48 12.00 5.71
N ARG A 25 -14.76 12.99 5.14
CA ARG A 25 -13.62 13.67 5.78
C ARG A 25 -14.04 14.48 7.02
N ASN A 26 -15.24 15.01 7.05
CA ASN A 26 -15.75 15.78 8.16
C ASN A 26 -16.44 14.91 9.23
N GLY A 27 -16.36 13.59 9.12
CA GLY A 27 -16.88 12.66 10.13
C GLY A 27 -18.39 12.58 10.18
N PHE A 28 -19.10 13.06 9.16
CA PHE A 28 -20.55 13.06 9.11
C PHE A 28 -21.14 11.64 9.32
N PHE A 29 -20.43 10.63 8.81
CA PHE A 29 -20.82 9.22 8.94
C PHE A 29 -20.06 8.47 10.06
N LYS A 30 -19.40 9.15 10.99
CA LYS A 30 -18.56 8.50 12.02
C LYS A 30 -19.34 7.49 12.87
N LYS A 31 -20.62 7.77 13.15
CA LYS A 31 -21.51 6.91 13.95
C LYS A 31 -22.28 5.86 13.14
N MET A 32 -22.11 5.85 11.82
CA MET A 32 -22.75 4.86 10.96
C MET A 32 -22.08 3.50 11.17
N GLU A 33 -22.88 2.44 11.18
CA GLU A 33 -22.43 1.07 11.24
C GLU A 33 -21.50 0.77 10.06
N ASP A 34 -20.41 -0.01 10.28
CA ASP A 34 -19.29 -0.13 9.35
C ASP A 34 -19.70 -0.74 8.01
N GLU A 35 -20.51 -1.80 8.00
CA GLU A 35 -20.94 -2.43 6.76
C GLU A 35 -21.79 -1.49 5.91
N ARG A 36 -22.74 -0.80 6.54
CA ARG A 36 -23.59 0.18 5.85
C ARG A 36 -22.79 1.34 5.30
N TYR A 37 -21.79 1.81 6.06
CA TYR A 37 -20.85 2.85 5.61
C TYR A 37 -20.04 2.39 4.42
N LEU A 38 -19.48 1.18 4.47
CA LEU A 38 -18.66 0.63 3.39
C LEU A 38 -19.47 0.41 2.11
N LYS A 39 -20.73 -0.07 2.21
CA LYS A 39 -21.64 -0.19 1.05
C LYS A 39 -21.89 1.15 0.38
N LEU A 40 -22.13 2.20 1.18
CA LEU A 40 -22.34 3.55 0.67
C LEU A 40 -21.08 4.12 0.01
N LEU A 41 -19.93 3.99 0.70
CA LEU A 41 -18.65 4.50 0.22
C LEU A 41 -18.18 3.79 -1.04
N TYR A 42 -18.28 2.46 -1.08
CA TYR A 42 -17.90 1.65 -2.23
C TYR A 42 -18.69 2.05 -3.48
N ARG A 43 -20.03 2.16 -3.35
CA ARG A 43 -20.88 2.62 -4.44
C ARG A 43 -20.53 4.05 -4.89
N GLY A 44 -20.23 4.94 -3.94
CA GLY A 44 -19.86 6.32 -4.26
C GLY A 44 -18.54 6.46 -5.02
N ILE A 45 -17.58 5.57 -4.77
CA ILE A 45 -16.25 5.61 -5.39
C ILE A 45 -16.19 4.79 -6.68
N THR A 46 -16.67 3.55 -6.63
CA THR A 46 -16.53 2.61 -7.76
C THR A 46 -17.71 2.67 -8.74
N GLY A 47 -18.82 3.28 -8.34
CA GLY A 47 -20.10 3.26 -9.10
C GLY A 47 -20.84 1.93 -9.03
N ARG A 48 -20.28 0.90 -8.35
CA ARG A 48 -20.82 -0.45 -8.25
C ARG A 48 -21.42 -0.70 -6.86
N PRO A 49 -22.42 -1.59 -6.71
CA PRO A 49 -22.85 -2.06 -5.40
C PRO A 49 -21.73 -2.89 -4.76
N LEU A 50 -21.69 -2.92 -3.41
CA LEU A 50 -20.78 -3.78 -2.65
C LEU A 50 -21.52 -5.06 -2.27
N HIS A 51 -21.04 -6.21 -2.78
CA HIS A 51 -21.51 -7.54 -2.42
C HIS A 51 -20.54 -8.17 -1.40
N LEU A 52 -21.09 -8.65 -0.29
CA LEU A 52 -20.31 -9.22 0.82
C LEU A 52 -20.68 -10.67 1.14
N ASP A 53 -21.71 -11.23 0.51
CA ASP A 53 -22.21 -12.58 0.75
C ASP A 53 -22.64 -13.27 -0.56
N PRO A 54 -21.75 -14.05 -1.19
CA PRO A 54 -20.30 -14.05 -1.02
C PRO A 54 -19.63 -12.88 -1.75
N PRO A 55 -18.49 -12.32 -1.27
CA PRO A 55 -17.70 -11.36 -2.01
C PRO A 55 -16.95 -12.07 -3.15
N GLU A 56 -17.04 -11.55 -4.36
CA GLU A 56 -16.39 -12.14 -5.54
C GLU A 56 -15.21 -11.31 -6.06
N LEU A 57 -15.34 -9.98 -6.04
CA LEU A 57 -14.29 -9.07 -6.50
C LEU A 57 -13.17 -8.94 -5.46
N TYR A 58 -11.94 -8.71 -5.89
CA TYR A 58 -10.83 -8.42 -4.98
C TYR A 58 -11.13 -7.24 -4.07
N THR A 59 -11.66 -6.16 -4.64
CA THR A 59 -12.06 -4.97 -3.88
C THR A 59 -13.18 -5.26 -2.88
N GLU A 60 -14.14 -6.14 -3.17
CA GLU A 60 -15.19 -6.59 -2.24
C GLU A 60 -14.59 -7.43 -1.10
N LYS A 61 -13.65 -8.33 -1.42
CA LYS A 61 -12.96 -9.17 -0.44
C LYS A 61 -12.14 -8.33 0.55
N ILE A 62 -11.51 -7.25 0.10
CA ILE A 62 -10.83 -6.32 0.99
C ILE A 62 -11.85 -5.64 1.95
N GLN A 63 -13.05 -5.27 1.50
CA GLN A 63 -14.08 -4.73 2.40
C GLN A 63 -14.56 -5.80 3.39
N TRP A 64 -14.74 -7.04 2.93
CA TRP A 64 -15.10 -8.18 3.77
C TRP A 64 -14.06 -8.42 4.89
N LEU A 65 -12.76 -8.41 4.53
CA LEU A 65 -11.65 -8.56 5.50
C LEU A 65 -11.66 -7.47 6.58
N LYS A 66 -11.98 -6.23 6.24
CA LYS A 66 -12.11 -5.14 7.24
C LYS A 66 -13.18 -5.43 8.28
N LEU A 67 -14.26 -6.09 7.89
CA LEU A 67 -15.40 -6.39 8.77
C LEU A 67 -15.16 -7.64 9.62
N HIS A 68 -14.55 -8.67 9.03
CA HIS A 68 -14.54 -10.03 9.59
C HIS A 68 -13.16 -10.51 10.05
N ASP A 69 -12.06 -10.05 9.44
CA ASP A 69 -10.71 -10.46 9.84
C ASP A 69 -10.16 -9.51 10.90
N LYS A 70 -10.20 -9.95 12.17
CA LYS A 70 -9.85 -9.16 13.36
C LYS A 70 -8.62 -9.71 14.08
N ASN A 71 -7.58 -10.05 13.33
CA ASN A 71 -6.34 -10.56 13.90
C ASN A 71 -5.68 -9.48 14.81
N PRO A 72 -5.41 -9.79 16.11
CA PRO A 72 -4.90 -8.83 17.09
C PRO A 72 -3.50 -8.27 16.76
N ILE A 73 -2.73 -8.91 15.88
CA ILE A 73 -1.42 -8.40 15.45
C ILE A 73 -1.53 -7.23 14.45
N TYR A 74 -2.67 -7.03 13.79
CA TYR A 74 -2.81 -6.03 12.72
C TYR A 74 -2.46 -4.60 13.12
N PRO A 75 -2.81 -4.11 14.32
CA PRO A 75 -2.32 -2.80 14.78
C PRO A 75 -0.80 -2.68 14.81
N VAL A 76 -0.08 -3.75 15.17
CA VAL A 76 1.40 -3.78 15.16
C VAL A 76 1.92 -3.66 13.73
N LEU A 77 1.31 -4.36 12.77
CA LEU A 77 1.72 -4.31 11.36
C LEU A 77 1.48 -2.94 10.72
N CYS A 78 0.42 -2.24 11.15
CA CYS A 78 0.08 -0.90 10.65
C CYS A 78 0.91 0.22 11.30
N ASP A 79 1.51 -0.03 12.48
CA ASP A 79 2.34 0.93 13.20
C ASP A 79 3.77 0.92 12.64
N LYS A 80 4.20 2.03 12.02
CA LYS A 80 5.54 2.14 11.42
C LYS A 80 6.69 2.00 12.42
N LEU A 81 6.43 2.16 13.71
CA LEU A 81 7.40 1.94 14.77
C LEU A 81 7.36 0.49 15.28
N ALA A 82 6.18 0.00 15.65
CA ALA A 82 6.03 -1.33 16.25
C ALA A 82 6.34 -2.46 15.26
N VAL A 83 6.00 -2.31 13.97
CA VAL A 83 6.27 -3.32 12.93
C VAL A 83 7.77 -3.65 12.79
N ARG A 84 8.66 -2.75 13.22
CA ARG A 84 10.11 -2.96 13.16
C ARG A 84 10.58 -4.16 14.00
N ASN A 85 9.96 -4.39 15.17
CA ASN A 85 10.25 -5.57 15.96
C ASN A 85 9.79 -6.86 15.27
N PHE A 86 8.59 -6.84 14.70
CA PHE A 86 8.07 -7.95 13.92
C PHE A 86 8.98 -8.30 12.72
N VAL A 87 9.47 -7.29 11.99
CA VAL A 87 10.41 -7.49 10.86
C VAL A 87 11.73 -8.05 11.36
N ARG A 88 12.30 -7.49 12.45
CA ARG A 88 13.57 -7.96 13.05
C ARG A 88 13.51 -9.43 13.44
N GLU A 89 12.42 -9.85 14.08
CA GLU A 89 12.24 -11.22 14.54
C GLU A 89 12.02 -12.21 13.38
N ARG A 90 11.32 -11.79 12.32
CA ARG A 90 11.00 -12.67 11.20
C ARG A 90 12.08 -12.78 10.13
N VAL A 91 12.74 -11.70 9.82
CA VAL A 91 13.66 -11.66 8.67
C VAL A 91 15.04 -11.10 8.99
N GLY A 92 15.19 -10.27 10.01
CA GLY A 92 16.47 -9.69 10.43
C GLY A 92 16.43 -8.16 10.47
N GLU A 93 17.38 -7.58 11.21
CA GLU A 93 17.50 -6.13 11.40
C GLU A 93 18.11 -5.43 10.18
N GLU A 94 18.88 -6.14 9.38
CA GLU A 94 19.58 -5.66 8.19
C GLU A 94 18.62 -5.14 7.11
N TYR A 95 17.36 -5.58 7.14
CA TYR A 95 16.33 -5.10 6.20
C TYR A 95 15.64 -3.81 6.66
N LEU A 96 15.85 -3.39 7.90
CA LEU A 96 15.23 -2.17 8.43
C LEU A 96 15.97 -0.91 7.98
N ILE A 97 15.21 0.13 7.67
CA ILE A 97 15.74 1.48 7.47
C ILE A 97 16.18 2.02 8.84
N ALA A 98 17.34 2.66 8.95
CA ALA A 98 17.84 3.19 10.21
C ALA A 98 16.82 4.19 10.83
N LEU A 99 16.51 4.00 12.11
CA LEU A 99 15.64 4.88 12.89
C LEU A 99 16.51 5.86 13.68
N TYR A 100 16.22 7.16 13.58
CA TYR A 100 16.96 8.21 14.31
C TYR A 100 16.24 8.66 15.57
N GLY A 101 14.95 8.39 15.70
CA GLY A 101 14.17 8.69 16.89
C GLY A 101 12.68 8.62 16.65
N ASP A 102 11.93 8.70 17.74
CA ASP A 102 10.49 8.74 17.77
C ASP A 102 9.98 9.69 18.87
N TRP A 103 8.87 10.37 18.65
CA TRP A 103 8.34 11.41 19.52
C TRP A 103 6.81 11.43 19.52
N ASP A 104 6.23 11.73 20.68
CA ASP A 104 4.77 11.94 20.80
C ASP A 104 4.36 13.34 20.31
N ASP A 105 5.26 14.32 20.43
CA ASP A 105 5.06 15.69 19.94
C ASP A 105 6.19 16.11 19.00
N PRO A 106 5.87 16.59 17.78
CA PRO A 106 6.85 17.14 16.85
C PRO A 106 7.72 18.27 17.40
N ASP A 107 7.30 18.96 18.46
CA ASP A 107 8.12 20.02 19.09
C ASP A 107 9.31 19.47 19.87
N GLN A 108 9.28 18.19 20.26
CA GLN A 108 10.38 17.50 20.92
C GLN A 108 11.52 17.10 19.95
N ILE A 109 11.29 17.23 18.65
CA ILE A 109 12.29 16.84 17.65
C ILE A 109 13.44 17.87 17.65
N ASP A 110 14.63 17.40 18.04
CA ASP A 110 15.85 18.19 17.88
C ASP A 110 16.42 18.01 16.46
N LEU A 111 16.25 19.03 15.62
CA LEU A 111 16.75 19.01 14.25
C LEU A 111 18.29 18.91 14.20
N CYS A 112 19.01 19.43 15.21
CA CYS A 112 20.47 19.37 15.25
C CYS A 112 20.98 17.94 15.42
N ALA A 113 20.24 17.09 16.15
CA ALA A 113 20.58 15.68 16.38
C ALA A 113 20.33 14.79 15.15
N LEU A 114 19.51 15.24 14.18
CA LEU A 114 19.25 14.50 12.96
C LEU A 114 20.38 14.68 11.92
N PRO A 115 20.63 13.68 11.05
CA PRO A 115 21.57 13.82 9.92
C PRO A 115 21.08 14.86 8.90
N ASN A 116 21.88 15.15 7.87
CA ASN A 116 21.49 16.12 6.83
C ASN A 116 20.29 15.64 6.00
N GLN A 117 20.16 14.31 5.84
CA GLN A 117 19.05 13.69 5.08
C GLN A 117 18.26 12.74 5.97
N PHE A 118 16.95 12.93 6.03
CA PHE A 118 16.04 12.10 6.81
C PHE A 118 14.59 12.20 6.28
N VAL A 119 13.73 11.33 6.80
CA VAL A 119 12.29 11.35 6.53
C VAL A 119 11.52 11.37 7.86
N LEU A 120 10.64 12.35 8.03
CA LEU A 120 9.68 12.38 9.14
C LEU A 120 8.35 11.79 8.68
N LYS A 121 7.72 10.94 9.50
CA LYS A 121 6.39 10.34 9.22
C LYS A 121 5.63 10.07 10.51
N CYS A 122 4.29 10.12 10.44
CA CYS A 122 3.44 9.64 11.52
C CYS A 122 3.35 8.11 11.49
N THR A 123 3.27 7.47 12.66
CA THR A 123 3.21 6.01 12.80
C THR A 123 1.89 5.41 12.31
N HIS A 124 0.78 6.13 12.49
CA HIS A 124 -0.61 5.66 12.42
C HIS A 124 -1.34 6.04 11.12
N ASP A 125 -0.65 6.54 10.09
CA ASP A 125 -1.30 6.99 8.86
C ASP A 125 -0.53 6.61 7.58
N SER A 126 -1.10 6.91 6.43
CA SER A 126 -0.44 6.83 5.13
C SER A 126 -0.27 8.22 4.53
N GLY A 127 0.84 8.42 3.80
CA GLY A 127 1.12 9.65 3.06
C GLY A 127 1.52 10.85 3.92
N SER A 128 2.03 10.64 5.15
CA SER A 128 2.56 11.71 6.01
C SER A 128 4.06 11.97 5.84
N ALA A 129 4.75 11.22 4.97
CA ALA A 129 6.19 11.34 4.81
C ALA A 129 6.62 12.74 4.36
N ILE A 130 7.47 13.38 5.15
CA ILE A 130 8.12 14.67 4.86
C ILE A 130 9.61 14.41 4.72
N ILE A 131 10.13 14.63 3.52
CA ILE A 131 11.51 14.32 3.18
C ILE A 131 12.37 15.57 3.35
N CYS A 132 13.40 15.46 4.18
CA CYS A 132 14.50 16.41 4.25
C CYS A 132 15.67 15.88 3.42
N LYS A 133 16.02 16.57 2.34
CA LYS A 133 17.21 16.28 1.52
C LYS A 133 18.42 17.14 1.88
N ASP A 134 18.16 18.29 2.50
CA ASP A 134 19.16 19.23 2.98
C ASP A 134 18.59 20.01 4.16
N LYS A 135 19.20 19.87 5.33
CA LYS A 135 18.77 20.57 6.56
C LYS A 135 18.82 22.10 6.45
N ALA A 136 19.79 22.63 5.71
CA ALA A 136 19.94 24.08 5.56
C ALA A 136 18.76 24.73 4.80
N ALA A 137 18.13 23.97 3.90
CA ALA A 137 16.97 24.40 3.11
C ALA A 137 15.63 23.86 3.65
N PHE A 138 15.63 23.15 4.78
CA PHE A 138 14.43 22.45 5.28
C PHE A 138 13.53 23.35 6.12
N ASP A 139 12.30 23.55 5.66
CA ASP A 139 11.27 24.27 6.44
C ASP A 139 10.72 23.40 7.57
N PHE A 140 11.45 23.35 8.68
CA PHE A 140 11.10 22.55 9.84
C PHE A 140 9.83 23.07 10.56
N VAL A 141 9.56 24.36 10.49
CA VAL A 141 8.35 24.95 11.10
C VAL A 141 7.09 24.43 10.40
N SER A 142 7.07 24.48 9.08
CA SER A 142 5.97 23.93 8.29
C SER A 142 5.85 22.40 8.43
N ALA A 143 6.99 21.69 8.51
CA ALA A 143 7.00 20.25 8.74
C ALA A 143 6.35 19.87 10.07
N LYS A 144 6.74 20.51 11.19
CA LYS A 144 6.12 20.31 12.51
C LYS A 144 4.62 20.59 12.50
N ARG A 145 4.20 21.70 11.88
CA ARG A 145 2.77 22.04 11.76
C ARG A 145 1.99 20.98 11.00
N ALA A 146 2.55 20.45 9.91
CA ALA A 146 1.93 19.40 9.12
C ALA A 146 1.80 18.09 9.91
N LEU A 147 2.85 17.69 10.64
CA LEU A 147 2.84 16.50 11.49
C LEU A 147 1.82 16.62 12.63
N LYS A 148 1.77 17.76 13.35
CA LYS A 148 0.76 18.02 14.39
C LYS A 148 -0.66 17.85 13.84
N LYS A 149 -0.93 18.42 12.66
CA LYS A 149 -2.23 18.27 12.00
C LYS A 149 -2.55 16.81 11.66
N ARG A 150 -1.54 16.01 11.33
CA ARG A 150 -1.70 14.57 11.05
C ARG A 150 -1.96 13.76 12.31
N LEU A 151 -1.23 14.01 13.39
CA LEU A 151 -1.41 13.35 14.68
C LEU A 151 -2.83 13.51 15.24
N MET A 152 -3.51 14.63 14.94
CA MET A 152 -4.90 14.88 15.37
C MET A 152 -5.93 14.04 14.57
N LYS A 153 -5.55 13.44 13.45
CA LYS A 153 -6.50 12.71 12.59
C LYS A 153 -6.60 11.25 13.01
N ASP A 154 -7.82 10.78 13.05
CA ASP A 154 -8.10 9.35 13.13
C ASP A 154 -8.15 8.75 11.72
N TYR A 155 -7.08 8.03 11.38
CA TYR A 155 -6.94 7.45 10.05
C TYR A 155 -7.92 6.27 9.81
N SER A 156 -8.32 5.57 10.89
CA SER A 156 -9.20 4.41 10.81
C SER A 156 -10.61 4.73 10.28
N VAL A 157 -11.06 5.98 10.47
CA VAL A 157 -12.48 6.35 10.23
C VAL A 157 -12.82 6.40 8.74
N SER A 158 -11.95 6.96 7.90
CA SER A 158 -12.28 7.26 6.50
C SER A 158 -12.45 6.02 5.63
N GLY A 159 -11.63 5.01 5.85
CA GLY A 159 -11.66 3.73 5.13
C GLY A 159 -12.20 2.57 5.95
N ARG A 160 -12.59 2.80 7.20
CA ARG A 160 -12.92 1.73 8.17
C ARG A 160 -11.79 0.71 8.31
N GLU A 161 -10.56 1.19 8.28
CA GLU A 161 -9.37 0.38 8.50
C GLU A 161 -9.07 0.31 10.00
N TRP A 162 -9.82 -0.52 10.72
CA TRP A 162 -9.86 -0.61 12.17
C TRP A 162 -8.48 -0.71 12.86
N PRO A 163 -7.43 -1.37 12.29
CA PRO A 163 -6.16 -1.52 12.98
C PRO A 163 -5.50 -0.17 13.31
N TYR A 164 -5.63 0.82 12.43
CA TYR A 164 -5.05 2.15 12.63
C TYR A 164 -5.64 2.90 13.84
N GLY A 165 -6.85 2.56 14.27
CA GLY A 165 -7.48 3.16 15.45
C GLY A 165 -6.79 2.78 16.77
N ALA A 166 -6.07 1.66 16.80
CA ALA A 166 -5.31 1.19 17.96
C ALA A 166 -3.81 1.55 17.91
N VAL A 167 -3.33 2.14 16.81
CA VAL A 167 -1.92 2.54 16.67
C VAL A 167 -1.63 3.81 17.49
N PRO A 168 -0.60 3.80 18.38
CA PRO A 168 -0.15 5.01 19.07
C PRO A 168 0.29 6.08 18.06
N ARG A 169 -0.16 7.31 18.28
CA ARG A 169 0.07 8.43 17.37
C ARG A 169 1.40 9.11 17.69
N ARG A 170 2.44 8.72 17.00
CA ARG A 170 3.81 9.24 17.17
C ARG A 170 4.38 9.73 15.84
N VAL A 171 5.48 10.46 15.90
CA VAL A 171 6.32 10.79 14.75
C VAL A 171 7.60 10.00 14.85
N ILE A 172 8.06 9.46 13.75
CA ILE A 172 9.38 8.83 13.64
C ILE A 172 10.25 9.60 12.64
N ALA A 173 11.57 9.57 12.87
CA ALA A 173 12.57 9.98 11.89
C ALA A 173 13.37 8.77 11.43
N GLU A 174 13.41 8.55 10.13
CA GLU A 174 14.17 7.46 9.51
C GLU A 174 15.17 8.00 8.49
N ALA A 175 16.17 7.18 8.16
CA ALA A 175 17.09 7.49 7.10
C ALA A 175 16.36 7.71 5.75
N PHE A 176 16.83 8.67 5.00
CA PHE A 176 16.37 8.85 3.63
C PHE A 176 16.93 7.72 2.76
N VAL A 177 16.06 6.88 2.22
CA VAL A 177 16.42 5.86 1.25
C VAL A 177 16.44 6.52 -0.12
N GLY A 178 17.63 6.82 -0.62
CA GLY A 178 17.87 7.45 -1.91
C GLY A 178 18.95 6.75 -2.70
N LEU A 179 18.93 6.91 -4.02
CA LEU A 179 20.01 6.50 -4.90
C LEU A 179 21.13 7.57 -4.89
N LYS A 180 22.31 7.24 -5.44
CA LYS A 180 23.47 8.17 -5.48
C LYS A 180 23.18 9.49 -6.18
N ASP A 181 22.24 9.49 -7.13
CA ASP A 181 21.77 10.69 -7.84
C ASP A 181 20.68 11.49 -7.08
N GLY A 182 20.34 11.07 -5.85
CA GLY A 182 19.31 11.69 -5.02
C GLY A 182 17.88 11.36 -5.44
N THR A 183 17.66 10.46 -6.38
CA THR A 183 16.35 9.91 -6.71
C THR A 183 15.93 8.86 -5.68
N ARG A 184 14.64 8.50 -5.65
CA ARG A 184 14.16 7.38 -4.82
C ARG A 184 14.33 6.09 -5.59
N PRO A 185 14.66 4.97 -4.88
CA PRO A 185 14.64 3.66 -5.49
C PRO A 185 13.22 3.29 -5.94
N ASP A 186 13.14 2.34 -6.84
CA ASP A 186 11.87 1.71 -7.19
C ASP A 186 11.27 1.03 -5.96
N ASP A 187 9.94 1.07 -5.89
CA ASP A 187 9.15 0.55 -4.79
C ASP A 187 8.42 -0.72 -5.27
N TYR A 188 8.73 -1.85 -4.67
CA TYR A 188 8.21 -3.16 -5.02
C TYR A 188 7.18 -3.59 -3.98
N LYS A 189 5.93 -3.70 -4.38
CA LYS A 189 4.79 -4.03 -3.53
C LYS A 189 4.35 -5.46 -3.80
N PHE A 190 4.73 -6.34 -2.90
CA PHE A 190 4.46 -7.77 -3.01
C PHE A 190 3.08 -8.09 -2.42
N TYR A 191 2.17 -8.55 -3.25
CA TYR A 191 0.85 -9.00 -2.82
C TYR A 191 0.91 -10.48 -2.45
N CYS A 192 0.80 -10.73 -1.15
CA CYS A 192 0.88 -12.06 -0.58
C CYS A 192 -0.50 -12.52 -0.09
N ILE A 193 -0.92 -13.69 -0.53
CA ILE A 193 -2.21 -14.28 -0.18
C ILE A 193 -1.94 -15.65 0.43
N GLY A 194 -2.40 -15.86 1.67
CA GLY A 194 -2.10 -17.05 2.44
C GLY A 194 -0.61 -17.32 2.61
N GLY A 195 0.18 -16.25 2.82
CA GLY A 195 1.61 -16.35 2.99
C GLY A 195 2.42 -16.55 1.71
N LYS A 196 1.80 -16.55 0.53
CA LYS A 196 2.48 -16.73 -0.76
C LYS A 196 2.31 -15.50 -1.64
N MET A 197 3.42 -15.07 -2.26
CA MET A 197 3.43 -13.98 -3.22
C MET A 197 2.82 -14.44 -4.55
N PHE A 198 1.85 -13.71 -5.08
CA PHE A 198 1.20 -13.96 -6.35
C PHE A 198 1.54 -12.93 -7.42
N TRP A 199 1.59 -11.66 -7.06
CA TRP A 199 2.05 -10.60 -7.96
C TRP A 199 2.78 -9.53 -7.19
N VAL A 200 3.58 -8.76 -7.92
CA VAL A 200 4.24 -7.55 -7.43
C VAL A 200 3.78 -6.34 -8.23
N CYS A 201 3.45 -5.26 -7.55
CA CYS A 201 3.28 -3.96 -8.17
C CYS A 201 4.62 -3.21 -8.09
N VAL A 202 5.24 -2.98 -9.25
CA VAL A 202 6.48 -2.20 -9.36
C VAL A 202 6.12 -0.75 -9.61
N CYS A 203 6.59 0.15 -8.76
CA CYS A 203 6.38 1.58 -8.87
C CYS A 203 7.70 2.26 -9.22
N THR A 204 7.81 2.75 -10.44
CA THR A 204 9.04 3.34 -11.00
C THR A 204 8.83 4.81 -11.40
N ASN A 205 9.89 5.46 -11.84
CA ASN A 205 9.84 6.80 -12.43
C ASN A 205 9.05 7.83 -11.59
N ARG A 206 9.22 7.79 -10.25
CA ARG A 206 8.51 8.70 -9.35
C ARG A 206 8.88 10.16 -9.61
N ARG A 207 7.92 10.94 -10.10
CA ARG A 207 8.03 12.38 -10.37
C ARG A 207 7.03 13.12 -9.47
N GLY A 208 7.48 13.53 -8.28
CA GLY A 208 6.59 14.16 -7.30
C GLY A 208 5.51 13.20 -6.82
N LYS A 209 4.26 13.40 -7.29
CA LYS A 209 3.11 12.57 -6.94
C LYS A 209 2.74 11.53 -8.00
N SER A 210 3.34 11.56 -9.17
CA SER A 210 3.13 10.60 -10.25
C SER A 210 4.21 9.51 -10.23
N ALA A 211 3.85 8.35 -10.71
CA ALA A 211 4.74 7.21 -10.93
C ALA A 211 4.14 6.29 -11.99
N ASP A 212 4.98 5.48 -12.58
CA ASP A 212 4.56 4.41 -13.48
C ASP A 212 4.41 3.12 -12.65
N TYR A 213 3.31 2.39 -12.87
CA TYR A 213 2.99 1.16 -12.15
C TYR A 213 2.90 -0.01 -13.12
N TYR A 214 3.49 -1.14 -12.72
CA TYR A 214 3.42 -2.40 -13.44
C TYR A 214 3.01 -3.50 -12.46
N LEU A 215 2.03 -4.31 -12.83
CA LEU A 215 1.76 -5.56 -12.11
C LEU A 215 2.46 -6.69 -12.82
N CYS A 216 3.36 -7.36 -12.11
CA CYS A 216 4.14 -8.49 -12.62
C CYS A 216 3.83 -9.75 -11.82
N ASP A 217 3.86 -10.90 -12.48
CA ASP A 217 3.72 -12.20 -11.83
C ASP A 217 5.00 -12.63 -11.08
N ARG A 218 4.98 -13.82 -10.51
CA ARG A 218 6.11 -14.40 -9.75
C ARG A 218 7.40 -14.58 -10.59
N ALA A 219 7.27 -14.69 -11.92
CA ALA A 219 8.39 -14.73 -12.84
C ALA A 219 8.81 -13.35 -13.38
N PHE A 220 8.28 -12.28 -12.76
CA PHE A 220 8.47 -10.89 -13.15
C PHE A 220 7.96 -10.56 -14.56
N ARG A 221 6.98 -11.30 -15.07
CA ARG A 221 6.34 -11.03 -16.35
C ARG A 221 5.18 -10.06 -16.13
N PRO A 222 5.19 -8.88 -16.76
CA PRO A 222 4.14 -7.90 -16.58
C PRO A 222 2.83 -8.38 -17.21
N PHE A 223 1.71 -8.11 -16.54
CA PHE A 223 0.36 -8.41 -17.02
C PHE A 223 -0.58 -7.22 -16.94
N TRP A 224 -0.14 -6.10 -16.37
CA TRP A 224 -0.87 -4.85 -16.33
C TRP A 224 0.07 -3.65 -16.12
N THR A 225 -0.29 -2.49 -16.67
CA THR A 225 0.40 -1.21 -16.44
C THR A 225 -0.58 -0.05 -16.35
N SER A 226 -0.20 0.97 -15.57
CA SER A 226 -0.94 2.24 -15.49
C SER A 226 -0.62 3.19 -16.65
N MET A 227 0.38 2.89 -17.46
CA MET A 227 0.75 3.75 -18.59
C MET A 227 -0.32 3.68 -19.68
N GLU A 228 -0.78 4.85 -20.10
CA GLU A 228 -1.68 4.96 -21.25
C GLU A 228 -0.92 4.64 -22.55
N GLN A 229 -1.61 4.02 -23.51
CA GLN A 229 -1.10 3.70 -24.85
C GLN A 229 -0.07 2.55 -24.94
N ILE A 230 0.08 1.73 -23.92
CA ILE A 230 0.90 0.53 -24.00
C ILE A 230 0.00 -0.70 -24.16
N ASP A 231 -0.05 -1.25 -25.36
CA ASP A 231 -0.78 -2.50 -25.66
C ASP A 231 0.02 -3.74 -25.20
N ARG A 232 1.33 -3.59 -24.97
CA ARG A 232 2.26 -4.65 -24.56
C ARG A 232 3.07 -4.21 -23.36
N PRO A 233 2.65 -4.55 -22.14
CA PRO A 233 3.37 -4.19 -20.91
C PRO A 233 4.81 -4.69 -20.84
N ASP A 234 5.11 -5.82 -21.49
CA ASP A 234 6.41 -6.47 -21.55
C ASP A 234 7.48 -5.65 -22.27
N GLU A 235 7.10 -4.78 -23.22
CA GLU A 235 8.04 -3.94 -23.98
C GLU A 235 8.62 -2.78 -23.14
N PHE A 236 7.93 -2.37 -22.09
CA PHE A 236 8.25 -1.18 -21.28
C PHE A 236 8.43 -1.47 -19.79
N ALA A 237 8.32 -2.73 -19.39
CA ALA A 237 8.49 -3.10 -18.00
C ALA A 237 9.92 -2.80 -17.52
N PRO A 238 10.10 -2.37 -16.27
CA PRO A 238 11.44 -2.21 -15.70
C PRO A 238 12.17 -3.57 -15.69
N PRO A 239 13.50 -3.57 -15.74
CA PRO A 239 14.26 -4.81 -15.65
C PRO A 239 14.02 -5.48 -14.29
N MET A 240 13.96 -6.81 -14.29
CA MET A 240 13.84 -7.58 -13.04
C MET A 240 15.06 -7.27 -12.15
N PRO A 241 14.85 -6.90 -10.88
CA PRO A 241 15.96 -6.62 -9.97
C PRO A 241 16.76 -7.90 -9.68
N SER A 242 18.06 -7.79 -9.56
CA SER A 242 18.95 -8.94 -9.31
C SER A 242 18.63 -9.69 -8.02
N ARG A 243 18.03 -9.01 -7.04
CA ARG A 243 17.60 -9.60 -5.74
C ARG A 243 16.13 -10.01 -5.71
N PHE A 244 15.47 -10.16 -6.84
CA PHE A 244 14.02 -10.41 -6.89
C PHE A 244 13.62 -11.69 -6.15
N ALA A 245 14.40 -12.76 -6.30
CA ALA A 245 14.15 -14.02 -5.59
C ALA A 245 14.22 -13.85 -4.06
N GLU A 246 15.21 -13.11 -3.55
CA GLU A 246 15.36 -12.78 -2.14
C GLU A 246 14.17 -11.91 -1.67
N MET A 247 13.73 -10.94 -2.48
CA MET A 247 12.57 -10.09 -2.15
C MET A 247 11.29 -10.93 -2.04
N ILE A 248 11.09 -11.93 -2.90
CA ILE A 248 9.96 -12.87 -2.79
C ILE A 248 10.04 -13.63 -1.47
N GLU A 249 11.19 -14.23 -1.15
CA GLU A 249 11.36 -14.98 0.10
C GLU A 249 11.07 -14.11 1.33
N LEU A 250 11.62 -12.89 1.38
CA LEU A 250 11.37 -11.94 2.46
C LEU A 250 9.88 -11.58 2.59
N SER A 251 9.23 -11.31 1.45
CA SER A 251 7.81 -10.97 1.45
C SER A 251 6.94 -12.13 1.95
N GLU A 252 7.24 -13.37 1.56
CA GLU A 252 6.53 -14.58 2.02
C GLU A 252 6.75 -14.86 3.50
N ARG A 253 7.99 -14.71 4.00
CA ARG A 253 8.28 -14.86 5.42
C ARG A 253 7.55 -13.83 6.27
N LEU A 254 7.49 -12.57 5.81
CA LEU A 254 6.74 -11.52 6.50
C LEU A 254 5.22 -11.75 6.42
N ALA A 255 4.73 -12.35 5.32
CA ALA A 255 3.31 -12.60 5.09
C ALA A 255 2.80 -13.90 5.72
N GLU A 256 3.67 -14.74 6.29
CA GLU A 256 3.29 -16.03 6.86
C GLU A 256 2.25 -15.87 7.97
N GLY A 257 1.16 -16.64 7.87
CA GLY A 257 0.04 -16.62 8.82
C GLY A 257 -1.02 -15.55 8.53
N PHE A 258 -0.89 -14.75 7.45
CA PHE A 258 -1.90 -13.78 7.05
C PHE A 258 -2.64 -14.21 5.79
N LEU A 259 -3.95 -13.97 5.79
CA LEU A 259 -4.80 -14.31 4.65
C LEU A 259 -4.49 -13.42 3.44
N ASN A 260 -4.33 -12.13 3.67
CA ASN A 260 -3.99 -11.13 2.64
C ASN A 260 -3.14 -10.01 3.26
N VAL A 261 -1.97 -9.76 2.69
CA VAL A 261 -1.11 -8.65 3.08
C VAL A 261 -0.21 -8.23 1.92
N ARG A 262 0.01 -6.95 1.77
CA ARG A 262 1.00 -6.40 0.87
C ARG A 262 2.27 -6.05 1.66
N VAL A 263 3.42 -6.49 1.18
CA VAL A 263 4.73 -6.17 1.75
C VAL A 263 5.47 -5.26 0.77
N ASP A 264 5.81 -4.06 1.20
CA ASP A 264 6.52 -3.07 0.38
C ASP A 264 8.02 -3.12 0.69
N LEU A 265 8.83 -3.33 -0.34
CA LEU A 265 10.29 -3.43 -0.26
C LEU A 265 10.96 -2.48 -1.26
N TYR A 266 12.11 -1.95 -0.88
CA TYR A 266 13.00 -1.19 -1.76
C TYR A 266 14.22 -2.02 -2.13
N ASN A 267 14.60 -2.03 -3.42
CA ASN A 267 15.87 -2.57 -3.87
C ASN A 267 16.89 -1.42 -4.00
N THR A 268 17.83 -1.35 -3.07
CA THR A 268 18.85 -0.30 -3.03
C THR A 268 20.24 -0.87 -3.36
N PRO A 269 21.23 -0.03 -3.72
CA PRO A 269 22.61 -0.51 -3.90
C PRO A 269 23.17 -1.24 -2.66
N ASP A 270 22.76 -0.82 -1.47
CA ASP A 270 23.23 -1.37 -0.18
C ASP A 270 22.40 -2.55 0.32
N GLY A 271 21.45 -3.04 -0.47
CA GLY A 271 20.61 -4.18 -0.11
C GLY A 271 19.11 -3.88 -0.18
N ILE A 272 18.31 -4.87 0.19
CA ILE A 272 16.86 -4.72 0.30
C ILE A 272 16.54 -3.94 1.59
N ARG A 273 15.54 -3.05 1.52
CA ARG A 273 15.01 -2.36 2.70
C ARG A 273 13.49 -2.55 2.79
N PHE A 274 13.04 -2.82 3.99
CA PHE A 274 11.62 -2.90 4.32
C PHE A 274 10.98 -1.51 4.29
N GLY A 275 9.84 -1.38 3.63
CA GLY A 275 9.05 -0.16 3.55
C GLY A 275 7.87 -0.17 4.53
N GLU A 276 6.88 -1.03 4.26
CA GLU A 276 5.67 -1.17 5.08
C GLU A 276 4.96 -2.50 4.85
N MET A 277 4.05 -2.87 5.76
CA MET A 277 3.02 -3.88 5.55
C MET A 277 1.66 -3.18 5.40
N THR A 278 0.88 -3.59 4.40
CA THR A 278 -0.44 -3.01 4.10
C THR A 278 -1.49 -4.10 4.04
N LEU A 279 -2.49 -4.02 4.91
CA LEU A 279 -3.57 -5.01 4.98
C LEU A 279 -4.66 -4.74 3.94
N TYR A 280 -4.93 -3.46 3.68
CA TYR A 280 -6.04 -3.01 2.83
C TYR A 280 -5.53 -2.05 1.75
N ASP A 281 -5.00 -2.62 0.65
CA ASP A 281 -4.46 -1.80 -0.44
C ASP A 281 -5.49 -0.81 -0.97
N GLN A 282 -5.08 0.47 -1.08
CA GLN A 282 -5.94 1.59 -1.43
C GLN A 282 -7.30 1.59 -0.70
N SER A 283 -7.31 1.03 0.53
CA SER A 283 -8.54 0.82 1.32
C SER A 283 -9.60 -0.02 0.59
N GLY A 284 -9.21 -0.84 -0.39
CA GLY A 284 -10.11 -1.65 -1.21
C GLY A 284 -11.04 -0.83 -2.13
N PHE A 285 -10.67 0.42 -2.42
CA PHE A 285 -11.42 1.28 -3.35
C PHE A 285 -10.55 1.59 -4.58
N ILE A 286 -10.52 0.68 -5.54
CA ILE A 286 -9.66 0.75 -6.73
C ILE A 286 -10.54 0.88 -7.98
N PRO A 287 -10.99 2.09 -8.33
CA PRO A 287 -11.89 2.30 -9.47
C PRO A 287 -11.24 2.03 -10.82
N GLU A 288 -9.89 1.99 -10.88
CA GLU A 288 -9.12 1.67 -12.07
C GLU A 288 -9.25 0.20 -12.49
N TYR A 289 -9.67 -0.67 -11.56
CA TYR A 289 -9.91 -2.07 -11.88
C TYR A 289 -11.28 -2.23 -12.57
N TRP A 290 -11.27 -2.64 -13.84
CA TRP A 290 -12.53 -3.04 -14.49
C TRP A 290 -13.03 -4.35 -13.87
N GLU A 291 -14.33 -4.58 -13.91
CA GLU A 291 -14.96 -5.65 -13.11
C GLU A 291 -14.38 -7.03 -13.38
N ALA A 292 -14.12 -7.40 -14.64
CA ALA A 292 -13.57 -8.72 -14.96
C ALA A 292 -12.16 -8.90 -14.34
N PHE A 293 -11.31 -7.87 -14.37
CA PHE A 293 -9.98 -7.90 -13.75
C PHE A 293 -10.07 -8.00 -12.22
N ASP A 294 -10.93 -7.18 -11.61
CA ASP A 294 -11.19 -7.20 -10.17
C ASP A 294 -11.71 -8.58 -9.71
N ARG A 295 -12.59 -9.22 -10.51
CA ARG A 295 -13.10 -10.57 -10.28
C ARG A 295 -12.00 -11.65 -10.37
N MET A 296 -11.11 -11.53 -11.36
CA MET A 296 -9.99 -12.46 -11.51
C MET A 296 -9.00 -12.33 -10.34
N LEU A 297 -8.65 -11.10 -9.92
CA LEU A 297 -7.87 -10.88 -8.70
C LEU A 297 -8.61 -11.39 -7.46
N GLY A 298 -9.93 -11.25 -7.42
CA GLY A 298 -10.78 -11.78 -6.35
C GLY A 298 -10.69 -13.29 -6.21
N GLY A 299 -10.57 -14.03 -7.31
CA GLY A 299 -10.36 -15.48 -7.29
C GLY A 299 -9.05 -15.93 -6.62
N LEU A 300 -8.07 -14.99 -6.47
CA LEU A 300 -6.83 -15.27 -5.75
C LEU A 300 -7.00 -15.15 -4.22
N VAL A 301 -7.99 -14.39 -3.75
CA VAL A 301 -8.30 -14.21 -2.32
C VAL A 301 -9.52 -15.04 -1.98
N ASP A 302 -9.30 -16.18 -1.35
CA ASP A 302 -10.37 -17.07 -0.93
C ASP A 302 -10.38 -17.16 0.60
N GLN A 303 -11.49 -16.78 1.24
CA GLN A 303 -11.65 -16.85 2.70
C GLN A 303 -11.80 -18.29 3.21
N THR A 304 -12.17 -19.22 2.33
CA THR A 304 -12.25 -20.67 2.63
C THR A 304 -10.98 -21.41 2.22
N TRP A 305 -9.90 -20.72 1.98
CA TRP A 305 -8.69 -21.19 1.32
C TRP A 305 -8.06 -22.44 1.93
N ALA A 306 -7.88 -23.45 1.06
CA ALA A 306 -7.06 -24.62 1.33
C ALA A 306 -5.71 -24.48 0.62
N PRO A 307 -4.57 -24.41 1.36
CA PRO A 307 -3.28 -23.98 0.82
C PRO A 307 -2.85 -24.68 -0.48
N GLU A 308 -2.96 -25.99 -0.53
CA GLU A 308 -2.38 -26.78 -1.61
C GLU A 308 -3.19 -26.76 -2.91
N LYS A 309 -4.51 -26.73 -2.82
CA LYS A 309 -5.38 -26.69 -4.02
C LYS A 309 -5.45 -25.31 -4.66
N SER A 310 -5.17 -24.27 -3.89
CA SER A 310 -5.34 -22.90 -4.35
C SER A 310 -4.14 -22.35 -5.12
N VAL A 311 -2.92 -22.87 -4.94
CA VAL A 311 -1.73 -22.38 -5.66
C VAL A 311 -1.86 -22.62 -7.17
N GLN A 312 -2.17 -23.85 -7.61
CA GLN A 312 -2.34 -24.16 -9.03
C GLN A 312 -3.51 -23.39 -9.67
N GLN A 313 -4.62 -23.24 -8.94
CA GLN A 313 -5.75 -22.45 -9.40
C GLN A 313 -5.39 -20.96 -9.54
N LYS A 314 -4.63 -20.42 -8.60
CA LYS A 314 -4.19 -19.02 -8.60
C LYS A 314 -3.19 -18.72 -9.72
N GLU A 315 -2.26 -19.65 -10.00
CA GLU A 315 -1.35 -19.52 -11.14
C GLU A 315 -2.12 -19.53 -12.48
N ARG A 316 -3.14 -20.38 -12.61
CA ARG A 316 -4.03 -20.37 -13.78
C ARG A 316 -4.76 -19.04 -13.93
N ILE A 317 -5.27 -18.46 -12.86
CA ILE A 317 -5.93 -17.14 -12.89
C ILE A 317 -4.94 -16.05 -13.33
N LEU A 318 -3.68 -16.09 -12.88
CA LEU A 318 -2.66 -15.12 -13.32
C LEU A 318 -2.34 -15.28 -14.81
N ASP A 319 -2.31 -16.49 -15.35
CA ASP A 319 -2.16 -16.73 -16.78
C ASP A 319 -3.37 -16.21 -17.58
N GLU A 320 -4.58 -16.42 -17.08
CA GLU A 320 -5.81 -15.89 -17.65
C GLU A 320 -5.82 -14.34 -17.63
N LEU A 321 -5.36 -13.72 -16.52
CA LEU A 321 -5.18 -12.27 -16.41
C LEU A 321 -4.24 -11.71 -17.48
N ARG A 322 -3.10 -12.38 -17.66
CA ARG A 322 -2.11 -11.98 -18.67
C ARG A 322 -2.69 -12.05 -20.07
N ASN A 323 -3.37 -13.16 -20.39
CA ASN A 323 -4.01 -13.36 -21.68
C ASN A 323 -5.14 -12.34 -21.93
N ALA A 324 -5.94 -12.03 -20.92
CA ALA A 324 -7.00 -11.03 -21.01
C ALA A 324 -6.47 -9.61 -21.19
N PHE A 325 -5.29 -9.31 -20.60
CA PHE A 325 -4.66 -8.00 -20.78
C PHE A 325 -4.08 -7.80 -22.18
N ILE A 326 -3.41 -8.84 -22.72
CA ILE A 326 -2.84 -8.83 -24.08
C ILE A 326 -3.94 -8.73 -25.16
N ASN A 327 -5.10 -9.35 -24.91
CA ASN A 327 -6.23 -9.40 -25.85
C ASN A 327 -7.34 -8.36 -25.52
N ARG A 328 -6.96 -7.20 -24.96
CA ARG A 328 -7.92 -6.11 -24.75
C ARG A 328 -8.60 -5.70 -26.07
N PRO A 329 -9.95 -5.56 -26.09
CA PRO A 329 -10.65 -5.03 -27.26
C PRO A 329 -10.37 -3.53 -27.47
#